data_ea50aac53314871aa23699d21ca7ca8b
#
_entry.id   ea50aac53314871aa23699d21ca7ca8b
#
_cell.length_a   1.000
_cell.length_b   1.000
_cell.length_c   1.000
_cell.angle_alpha   90.00
_cell.angle_beta   90.00
_cell.angle_gamma   90.00
#
_symmetry.space_group_name_H-M   'P 1'
#
loop_
_entity.id
_entity.type
_entity.pdbx_description
1 polymer ?
#
loop_
_entity_poly.entity_id
_entity_poly.type
_entity_poly.pdbx_seq_one_letter_code
_entity_poly.pdbx_strand_id
1 'polypeptide(L)'
;MKKYDSYKDSGVEWIGEIPSEWECLRLGMLGDFSSSGIDKKSKENETPVRMVNYTDLIQSRKYYPIQTGEKEYMRVTTPQSKLEEHRLKKGDMVFIPSSETHEDLGYSSLIDFDENDIVYSYHILRYKTKKPVYHYYKKYLINHHSVLNQFSSECKGTTRQIIGRDVFNN
;
A
#
# COMPACT_ATOMS: atom_id res chain seq x y z
N MET A 1 -27.69 -9.87 11.41
CA MET A 1 -26.98 -9.43 10.19
C MET A 1 -27.93 -9.57 9.02
N LYS A 2 -28.13 -8.52 8.22
CA LYS A 2 -29.00 -8.57 7.05
C LYS A 2 -28.34 -9.50 6.01
N LYS A 3 -29.00 -10.60 5.65
CA LYS A 3 -28.54 -11.48 4.57
C LYS A 3 -28.86 -10.82 3.23
N TYR A 4 -28.00 -11.03 2.25
CA TYR A 4 -28.27 -10.66 0.87
C TYR A 4 -29.29 -11.62 0.27
N ASP A 5 -30.06 -11.16 -0.73
CA ASP A 5 -31.17 -11.92 -1.31
C ASP A 5 -30.69 -13.14 -2.13
N SER A 6 -29.48 -13.05 -2.72
CA SER A 6 -28.87 -14.14 -3.48
C SER A 6 -27.35 -14.08 -3.45
N TYR A 7 -26.71 -15.22 -3.73
CA TYR A 7 -25.26 -15.38 -3.76
C TYR A 7 -24.85 -16.04 -5.07
N LYS A 8 -23.59 -15.83 -5.48
CA LYS A 8 -22.95 -16.48 -6.63
C LYS A 8 -21.52 -16.86 -6.27
N ASP A 9 -20.96 -17.83 -6.99
CA ASP A 9 -19.53 -18.15 -6.92
C ASP A 9 -18.72 -16.91 -7.35
N SER A 10 -17.72 -16.55 -6.56
CA SER A 10 -16.80 -15.44 -6.86
C SER A 10 -15.85 -15.72 -8.03
N GLY A 11 -15.69 -16.99 -8.43
CA GLY A 11 -14.66 -17.44 -9.35
C GLY A 11 -13.25 -17.52 -8.72
N VAL A 12 -13.15 -17.32 -7.40
CA VAL A 12 -11.89 -17.36 -6.64
C VAL A 12 -12.06 -18.30 -5.45
N GLU A 13 -11.36 -19.44 -5.48
CA GLU A 13 -11.54 -20.55 -4.54
C GLU A 13 -11.54 -20.13 -3.06
N TRP A 14 -10.59 -19.31 -2.65
CA TRP A 14 -10.45 -18.89 -1.24
C TRP A 14 -11.50 -17.84 -0.80
N ILE A 15 -12.19 -17.19 -1.73
CA ILE A 15 -13.29 -16.25 -1.44
C ILE A 15 -14.62 -17.02 -1.33
N GLY A 16 -14.83 -18.03 -2.18
CA GLY A 16 -16.05 -18.79 -2.26
C GLY A 16 -17.23 -17.98 -2.79
N GLU A 17 -18.38 -18.03 -2.13
CA GLU A 17 -19.59 -17.31 -2.54
C GLU A 17 -19.60 -15.85 -2.09
N ILE A 18 -20.05 -14.98 -2.98
CA ILE A 18 -20.27 -13.55 -2.72
C ILE A 18 -21.72 -13.16 -3.04
N PRO A 19 -22.25 -12.05 -2.49
CA PRO A 19 -23.54 -11.54 -2.91
C PRO A 19 -23.61 -11.37 -4.44
N SER A 20 -24.73 -11.72 -5.06
CA SER A 20 -24.85 -11.77 -6.53
C SER A 20 -24.55 -10.43 -7.22
N GLU A 21 -24.75 -9.31 -6.52
CA GLU A 21 -24.48 -7.95 -7.01
C GLU A 21 -22.99 -7.54 -6.85
N TRP A 22 -22.18 -8.35 -6.15
CA TRP A 22 -20.76 -8.03 -5.93
C TRP A 22 -19.91 -8.60 -7.07
N GLU A 23 -18.73 -7.96 -7.25
CA GLU A 23 -17.72 -8.41 -8.20
C GLU A 23 -16.38 -8.59 -7.47
N CYS A 24 -15.63 -9.63 -7.86
CA CYS A 24 -14.22 -9.77 -7.52
C CYS A 24 -13.37 -9.08 -8.57
N LEU A 25 -12.51 -8.17 -8.15
CA LEU A 25 -11.63 -7.44 -9.06
C LEU A 25 -10.17 -7.60 -8.60
N ARG A 26 -9.27 -7.74 -9.57
CA ARG A 26 -7.82 -7.71 -9.31
C ARG A 26 -7.39 -6.30 -8.89
N LEU A 27 -6.36 -6.19 -8.03
CA LEU A 27 -5.85 -4.90 -7.58
C LEU A 27 -5.39 -4.01 -8.75
N GLY A 28 -4.74 -4.58 -9.77
CA GLY A 28 -4.34 -3.85 -10.97
C GLY A 28 -5.49 -3.23 -11.77
N MET A 29 -6.72 -3.77 -11.64
CA MET A 29 -7.92 -3.17 -12.25
C MET A 29 -8.49 -2.02 -11.43
N LEU A 30 -8.23 -2.00 -10.12
CA LEU A 30 -8.71 -0.97 -9.20
C LEU A 30 -7.77 0.22 -9.08
N GLY A 31 -6.48 0.06 -9.36
CA GLY A 31 -5.49 1.11 -9.19
C GLY A 31 -4.11 0.77 -9.75
N ASP A 32 -3.14 1.65 -9.51
CA ASP A 32 -1.76 1.51 -9.97
C ASP A 32 -0.77 1.48 -8.81
N PHE A 33 0.23 0.62 -8.94
CA PHE A 33 1.40 0.60 -8.07
C PHE A 33 2.55 1.43 -8.67
N SER A 34 3.21 2.24 -7.84
CA SER A 34 4.37 3.04 -8.25
C SER A 34 5.48 3.05 -7.19
N SER A 35 6.73 3.16 -7.65
CA SER A 35 7.92 3.35 -6.82
C SER A 35 8.45 4.77 -7.00
N SER A 36 8.95 5.41 -5.95
CA SER A 36 9.44 6.80 -6.00
C SER A 36 10.91 6.91 -6.43
N GLY A 37 11.70 5.91 -6.16
CA GLY A 37 13.15 6.03 -6.28
C GLY A 37 13.78 7.12 -5.38
N ILE A 38 13.10 7.54 -4.29
CA ILE A 38 13.60 8.53 -3.33
C ILE A 38 14.32 7.79 -2.20
N ASP A 39 15.60 8.14 -1.99
CA ASP A 39 16.47 7.55 -0.98
C ASP A 39 16.46 8.36 0.33
N LYS A 40 16.98 7.78 1.41
CA LYS A 40 17.16 8.38 2.75
C LYS A 40 18.34 9.36 2.82
N LYS A 41 18.65 10.05 1.73
CA LYS A 41 19.77 10.98 1.63
C LYS A 41 19.28 12.40 1.46
N SER A 42 20.07 13.35 1.97
CA SER A 42 19.84 14.77 1.73
C SER A 42 20.99 15.31 0.88
N LYS A 43 20.67 16.18 -0.08
CA LYS A 43 21.62 16.86 -0.96
C LYS A 43 21.36 18.35 -0.94
N GLU A 44 22.40 19.12 -1.14
CA GLU A 44 22.29 20.56 -1.34
C GLU A 44 21.49 20.87 -2.62
N ASN A 45 20.75 21.96 -2.60
CA ASN A 45 19.92 22.43 -3.71
C ASN A 45 18.71 21.55 -4.09
N GLU A 46 18.32 20.60 -3.25
CA GLU A 46 17.08 19.87 -3.38
C GLU A 46 16.00 20.35 -2.38
N THR A 47 14.74 20.09 -2.68
CA THR A 47 13.60 20.49 -1.82
C THR A 47 13.53 19.63 -0.57
N PRO A 48 13.50 20.21 0.65
CA PRO A 48 13.25 19.46 1.87
C PRO A 48 11.85 18.86 1.89
N VAL A 49 11.76 17.57 2.24
CA VAL A 49 10.49 16.83 2.31
C VAL A 49 10.48 15.88 3.51
N ARG A 50 9.28 15.51 3.93
CA ARG A 50 9.05 14.39 4.85
C ARG A 50 8.83 13.11 4.05
N MET A 51 9.32 11.99 4.56
CA MET A 51 9.28 10.72 3.85
C MET A 51 8.72 9.60 4.69
N VAL A 52 7.60 9.02 4.22
CA VAL A 52 7.09 7.75 4.75
C VAL A 52 7.99 6.61 4.29
N ASN A 53 8.40 5.74 5.20
CA ASN A 53 9.29 4.63 4.89
C ASN A 53 8.82 3.31 5.55
N TYR A 54 9.54 2.23 5.32
CA TYR A 54 9.24 0.89 5.84
C TYR A 54 8.95 0.88 7.35
N THR A 55 9.77 1.56 8.16
CA THR A 55 9.61 1.56 9.62
C THR A 55 8.30 2.22 10.06
N ASP A 56 7.81 3.21 9.31
CA ASP A 56 6.54 3.87 9.59
C ASP A 56 5.35 2.91 9.41
N LEU A 57 5.41 2.04 8.39
CA LEU A 57 4.39 1.03 8.16
C LEU A 57 4.40 -0.01 9.30
N ILE A 58 5.58 -0.53 9.66
CA ILE A 58 5.71 -1.52 10.73
C ILE A 58 5.22 -0.98 12.08
N GLN A 59 5.55 0.26 12.41
CA GLN A 59 5.07 0.90 13.63
C GLN A 59 3.54 1.05 13.65
N SER A 60 2.93 1.39 12.51
CA SER A 60 1.47 1.53 12.41
C SER A 60 0.74 0.19 12.52
N ARG A 61 1.38 -0.93 12.15
CA ARG A 61 0.82 -2.29 12.24
C ARG A 61 0.35 -2.63 13.65
N LYS A 62 1.09 -2.18 14.67
CA LYS A 62 0.80 -2.49 16.07
C LYS A 62 -0.52 -1.88 16.56
N TYR A 63 -0.94 -0.75 16.00
CA TYR A 63 -2.10 0.01 16.47
C TYR A 63 -3.19 0.14 15.41
N TYR A 64 -2.83 0.66 14.25
CA TYR A 64 -3.79 0.94 13.19
C TYR A 64 -3.07 1.20 11.86
N PRO A 65 -3.46 0.57 10.74
CA PRO A 65 -2.74 0.72 9.47
C PRO A 65 -3.05 2.05 8.76
N ILE A 66 -2.81 3.15 9.46
CA ILE A 66 -3.04 4.52 8.97
C ILE A 66 -1.81 5.37 9.26
N GLN A 67 -1.42 6.19 8.30
CA GLN A 67 -0.44 7.26 8.47
C GLN A 67 -1.20 8.59 8.63
N THR A 68 -0.82 9.38 9.63
CA THR A 68 -1.44 10.68 9.95
C THR A 68 -0.43 11.81 9.81
N GLY A 69 -0.89 13.03 9.56
CA GLY A 69 -0.03 14.22 9.44
C GLY A 69 0.68 14.62 10.74
N GLU A 70 0.15 14.21 11.89
CA GLU A 70 0.70 14.52 13.23
C GLU A 70 1.97 13.71 13.55
N LYS A 71 2.21 12.62 12.81
CA LYS A 71 3.38 11.77 13.02
C LYS A 71 4.65 12.47 12.54
N GLU A 72 5.73 12.33 13.30
CA GLU A 72 7.06 12.71 12.84
C GLU A 72 7.59 11.71 11.79
N TYR A 73 7.80 12.22 10.58
CA TYR A 73 8.41 11.47 9.49
C TYR A 73 9.86 11.88 9.28
N MET A 74 10.66 10.96 8.75
CA MET A 74 12.05 11.25 8.39
C MET A 74 12.12 12.42 7.42
N ARG A 75 13.02 13.37 7.67
CA ARG A 75 13.30 14.49 6.76
C ARG A 75 14.45 14.11 5.82
N VAL A 76 14.22 14.34 4.54
CA VAL A 76 15.19 14.13 3.45
C VAL A 76 15.05 15.25 2.44
N THR A 77 15.83 15.21 1.36
CA THR A 77 15.63 16.10 0.22
C THR A 77 15.35 15.33 -1.05
N THR A 78 14.65 15.96 -2.01
CA THR A 78 14.38 15.38 -3.33
C THR A 78 14.27 16.50 -4.38
N PRO A 79 14.59 16.23 -5.67
CA PRO A 79 14.28 17.17 -6.74
C PRO A 79 12.79 17.54 -6.77
N GLN A 80 12.49 18.79 -7.09
CA GLN A 80 11.12 19.30 -7.14
C GLN A 80 10.21 18.44 -8.05
N SER A 81 10.73 17.98 -9.19
CA SER A 81 10.00 17.11 -10.11
C SER A 81 9.58 15.77 -9.47
N LYS A 82 10.46 15.18 -8.65
CA LYS A 82 10.13 13.96 -7.90
C LYS A 82 9.10 14.21 -6.81
N LEU A 83 9.15 15.36 -6.13
CA LEU A 83 8.12 15.72 -5.16
C LEU A 83 6.76 15.82 -5.84
N GLU A 84 6.65 16.46 -7.00
CA GLU A 84 5.39 16.59 -7.74
C GLU A 84 4.83 15.24 -8.20
N GLU A 85 5.69 14.34 -8.68
CA GLU A 85 5.29 13.01 -9.15
C GLU A 85 4.93 12.05 -8.02
N HIS A 86 5.70 12.08 -6.93
CA HIS A 86 5.64 11.08 -5.86
C HIS A 86 5.05 11.59 -4.55
N ARG A 87 4.47 12.79 -4.53
CA ARG A 87 3.75 13.29 -3.37
C ARG A 87 2.60 12.36 -3.00
N LEU A 88 2.54 11.98 -1.72
CA LEU A 88 1.43 11.23 -1.17
C LEU A 88 0.22 12.14 -0.95
N LYS A 89 -0.96 11.61 -1.18
CA LYS A 89 -2.24 12.29 -0.99
C LYS A 89 -3.16 11.44 -0.12
N LYS A 90 -4.09 12.10 0.53
CA LYS A 90 -5.15 11.41 1.27
C LYS A 90 -5.87 10.39 0.39
N GLY A 91 -5.94 9.15 0.88
CA GLY A 91 -6.52 8.04 0.15
C GLY A 91 -5.54 7.20 -0.66
N ASP A 92 -4.27 7.62 -0.81
CA ASP A 92 -3.22 6.73 -1.29
C ASP A 92 -2.96 5.64 -0.25
N MET A 93 -2.47 4.50 -0.70
CA MET A 93 -1.98 3.43 0.17
C MET A 93 -0.51 3.20 -0.09
N VAL A 94 0.22 2.81 0.94
CA VAL A 94 1.64 2.46 0.83
C VAL A 94 1.86 1.03 1.30
N PHE A 95 2.72 0.27 0.60
CA PHE A 95 2.91 -1.17 0.74
C PHE A 95 4.36 -1.55 0.96
N ILE A 96 4.58 -2.66 1.67
CA ILE A 96 5.89 -3.30 1.82
C ILE A 96 6.06 -4.36 0.72
N PRO A 97 6.85 -4.08 -0.35
CA PRO A 97 7.07 -5.05 -1.43
C PRO A 97 8.17 -6.06 -1.11
N SER A 98 9.02 -5.81 -0.12
CA SER A 98 10.10 -6.72 0.27
C SER A 98 10.43 -6.65 1.74
N SER A 99 10.66 -7.82 2.36
CA SER A 99 11.05 -7.93 3.76
C SER A 99 11.91 -9.18 4.00
N GLU A 100 12.65 -9.18 5.11
CA GLU A 100 13.30 -10.36 5.67
C GLU A 100 12.31 -11.19 6.50
N THR A 101 11.16 -10.63 6.83
CA THR A 101 10.10 -11.22 7.63
C THR A 101 8.87 -11.44 6.75
N HIS A 102 8.40 -12.68 6.65
CA HIS A 102 7.24 -13.04 5.82
C HIS A 102 5.96 -12.28 6.17
N GLU A 103 5.73 -12.06 7.47
CA GLU A 103 4.53 -11.40 7.97
C GLU A 103 4.42 -9.93 7.58
N ASP A 104 5.52 -9.32 7.13
CA ASP A 104 5.52 -7.92 6.71
C ASP A 104 5.21 -7.74 5.23
N LEU A 105 5.34 -8.83 4.44
CA LEU A 105 5.14 -8.77 3.00
C LEU A 105 3.70 -8.39 2.64
N GLY A 106 3.58 -7.41 1.74
CA GLY A 106 2.29 -6.91 1.29
C GLY A 106 1.55 -6.04 2.30
N TYR A 107 2.04 -5.95 3.56
CA TYR A 107 1.42 -5.10 4.56
C TYR A 107 1.32 -3.66 4.07
N SER A 108 0.16 -3.05 4.29
CA SER A 108 -0.15 -1.72 3.77
C SER A 108 -0.64 -0.76 4.84
N SER A 109 -0.47 0.52 4.58
CA SER A 109 -1.00 1.60 5.41
C SER A 109 -1.69 2.66 4.54
N LEU A 110 -2.82 3.18 5.04
CA LEU A 110 -3.60 4.23 4.40
C LEU A 110 -3.02 5.60 4.75
N ILE A 111 -2.88 6.47 3.77
CA ILE A 111 -2.55 7.89 3.98
C ILE A 111 -3.87 8.64 4.27
N ASP A 112 -3.99 9.19 5.48
CA ASP A 112 -5.20 9.90 5.94
C ASP A 112 -4.98 11.40 6.17
N PHE A 113 -4.11 12.01 5.37
CA PHE A 113 -3.84 13.45 5.39
C PHE A 113 -3.40 13.95 4.02
N ASP A 114 -3.55 15.26 3.80
CA ASP A 114 -3.05 15.95 2.60
C ASP A 114 -2.06 17.02 3.02
N GLU A 115 -0.80 16.85 2.60
CA GLU A 115 0.26 17.83 2.80
C GLU A 115 1.15 17.91 1.56
N ASN A 116 1.81 19.06 1.38
CA ASN A 116 2.52 19.34 0.14
C ASN A 116 3.96 18.82 0.10
N ASP A 117 4.49 18.41 1.24
CA ASP A 117 5.89 18.04 1.44
C ASP A 117 6.10 16.57 1.82
N ILE A 118 5.12 15.68 1.61
CA ILE A 118 5.20 14.27 1.99
C ILE A 118 5.37 13.36 0.79
N VAL A 119 6.41 12.54 0.81
CA VAL A 119 6.74 11.53 -0.22
C VAL A 119 6.91 10.15 0.42
N TYR A 120 7.27 9.15 -0.36
CA TYR A 120 7.55 7.80 0.12
C TYR A 120 8.90 7.29 -0.38
N SER A 121 9.54 6.42 0.41
CA SER A 121 10.86 5.88 0.10
C SER A 121 10.80 4.83 -1.02
N TYR A 122 11.94 4.57 -1.68
CA TYR A 122 12.06 3.51 -2.69
C TYR A 122 11.87 2.09 -2.14
N HIS A 123 11.87 1.92 -0.80
CA HIS A 123 11.63 0.64 -0.14
C HIS A 123 10.17 0.23 -0.02
N ILE A 124 9.25 1.14 -0.35
CA ILE A 124 7.82 0.89 -0.33
C ILE A 124 7.19 1.26 -1.66
N LEU A 125 6.01 0.75 -1.94
CA LEU A 125 5.21 1.10 -3.12
C LEU A 125 4.03 1.97 -2.72
N ARG A 126 3.69 2.95 -3.55
CA ARG A 126 2.41 3.65 -3.47
C ARG A 126 1.40 2.93 -4.35
N TYR A 127 0.19 2.75 -3.84
CA TYR A 127 -0.97 2.31 -4.59
C TYR A 127 -2.04 3.41 -4.62
N LYS A 128 -2.40 3.83 -5.81
CA LYS A 128 -3.41 4.84 -6.05
C LYS A 128 -4.61 4.22 -6.74
N THR A 129 -5.79 4.28 -6.11
CA THR A 129 -7.02 3.76 -6.70
C THR A 129 -7.51 4.66 -7.84
N LYS A 130 -7.87 4.05 -8.97
CA LYS A 130 -8.53 4.69 -10.13
C LYS A 130 -10.05 4.72 -9.98
N LYS A 131 -10.60 3.72 -9.29
CA LYS A 131 -12.04 3.62 -9.02
C LYS A 131 -12.35 4.10 -7.61
N PRO A 132 -13.54 4.63 -7.36
CA PRO A 132 -13.97 4.99 -6.02
C PRO A 132 -13.97 3.76 -5.11
N VAL A 133 -13.22 3.83 -4.03
CA VAL A 133 -13.22 2.85 -2.92
C VAL A 133 -13.42 3.63 -1.65
N TYR A 134 -14.33 3.17 -0.79
CA TYR A 134 -14.59 3.84 0.48
C TYR A 134 -13.28 4.02 1.27
N HIS A 135 -13.00 5.25 1.70
CA HIS A 135 -11.69 5.65 2.21
C HIS A 135 -11.17 4.72 3.31
N TYR A 136 -11.93 4.55 4.38
CA TYR A 136 -11.48 3.71 5.50
C TYR A 136 -11.59 2.20 5.25
N TYR A 137 -12.29 1.75 4.22
CA TYR A 137 -12.31 0.34 3.84
C TYR A 137 -10.95 -0.12 3.28
N LYS A 138 -10.22 0.79 2.62
CA LYS A 138 -8.91 0.50 2.01
C LYS A 138 -7.93 -0.15 2.98
N LYS A 139 -7.89 0.28 4.25
CA LYS A 139 -7.00 -0.27 5.26
C LYS A 139 -7.26 -1.74 5.63
N TYR A 140 -8.49 -2.20 5.42
CA TYR A 140 -8.88 -3.60 5.68
C TYR A 140 -8.73 -4.46 4.42
N LEU A 141 -9.03 -3.89 3.25
CA LEU A 141 -9.08 -4.58 1.97
C LEU A 141 -7.83 -5.44 1.73
N ILE A 142 -6.66 -4.89 1.98
CA ILE A 142 -5.39 -5.53 1.65
C ILE A 142 -4.76 -6.22 2.86
N ASN A 143 -4.97 -5.69 4.06
CA ASN A 143 -4.40 -6.28 5.27
C ASN A 143 -5.19 -7.50 5.79
N HIS A 144 -6.21 -7.96 5.05
CA HIS A 144 -6.88 -9.21 5.39
C HIS A 144 -5.91 -10.39 5.18
N HIS A 145 -5.87 -11.32 6.14
CA HIS A 145 -4.90 -12.43 6.14
C HIS A 145 -4.91 -13.25 4.84
N SER A 146 -6.07 -13.49 4.23
CA SER A 146 -6.17 -14.23 2.98
C SER A 146 -5.52 -13.50 1.80
N VAL A 147 -5.52 -12.16 1.80
CA VAL A 147 -4.81 -11.35 0.79
C VAL A 147 -3.30 -11.38 1.05
N LEU A 148 -2.88 -11.16 2.30
CA LEU A 148 -1.46 -11.19 2.67
C LEU A 148 -0.83 -12.56 2.42
N ASN A 149 -1.55 -13.65 2.65
CA ASN A 149 -1.08 -15.01 2.37
C ASN A 149 -0.81 -15.24 0.88
N GLN A 150 -1.57 -14.63 -0.04
CA GLN A 150 -1.28 -14.71 -1.48
C GLN A 150 0.05 -14.04 -1.81
N PHE A 151 0.31 -12.85 -1.26
CA PHE A 151 1.59 -12.19 -1.45
C PHE A 151 2.74 -13.04 -0.92
N SER A 152 2.58 -13.64 0.26
CA SER A 152 3.60 -14.50 0.85
C SER A 152 3.86 -15.78 0.05
N SER A 153 2.82 -16.39 -0.56
CA SER A 153 2.98 -17.60 -1.37
C SER A 153 3.69 -17.37 -2.70
N GLU A 154 3.57 -16.15 -3.25
CA GLU A 154 4.14 -15.77 -4.55
C GLU A 154 5.49 -15.02 -4.43
N CYS A 155 5.99 -14.81 -3.21
CA CYS A 155 7.26 -14.11 -3.01
C CYS A 155 8.47 -14.96 -3.44
N LYS A 156 9.55 -14.30 -3.82
CA LYS A 156 10.81 -14.90 -4.22
C LYS A 156 11.95 -14.37 -3.35
N GLY A 157 12.96 -15.22 -3.14
CA GLY A 157 14.17 -14.87 -2.40
C GLY A 157 14.36 -15.73 -1.14
N THR A 158 15.59 -15.83 -0.66
CA THR A 158 15.95 -16.64 0.51
C THR A 158 16.17 -15.79 1.77
N THR A 159 17.05 -14.80 1.70
CA THR A 159 17.36 -13.93 2.85
C THR A 159 16.40 -12.73 2.92
N ARG A 160 16.08 -12.12 1.77
CA ARG A 160 15.09 -11.07 1.63
C ARG A 160 14.09 -11.51 0.57
N GLN A 161 12.85 -11.56 0.96
CA GLN A 161 11.75 -11.93 0.08
C GLN A 161 11.20 -10.71 -0.61
N ILE A 162 10.81 -10.87 -1.86
CA ILE A 162 10.34 -9.79 -2.73
C ILE A 162 9.07 -10.26 -3.44
N ILE A 163 8.05 -9.43 -3.39
CA ILE A 163 6.83 -9.59 -4.18
C ILE A 163 7.05 -8.91 -5.52
N GLY A 164 6.92 -9.65 -6.62
CA GLY A 164 6.98 -9.10 -7.97
C GLY A 164 5.83 -8.13 -8.25
N ARG A 165 6.02 -7.17 -9.15
CA ARG A 165 4.95 -6.24 -9.54
C ARG A 165 3.75 -6.93 -10.20
N ASP A 166 3.99 -8.01 -10.92
CA ASP A 166 2.99 -8.88 -11.51
C ASP A 166 2.05 -9.47 -10.46
N VAL A 167 2.59 -9.89 -9.31
CA VAL A 167 1.81 -10.43 -8.19
C VAL A 167 0.88 -9.36 -7.59
N PHE A 168 1.34 -8.13 -7.46
CA PHE A 168 0.50 -7.03 -6.96
C PHE A 168 -0.65 -6.67 -7.92
N ASN A 169 -0.52 -6.96 -9.21
CA ASN A 169 -1.54 -6.64 -10.23
C ASN A 169 -2.56 -7.76 -10.42
N ASN A 170 -2.29 -8.94 -9.94
CA ASN A 170 -3.17 -10.11 -9.99
C ASN A 170 -4.10 -10.20 -8.80
#